data_f4fc23db1de8836b157383ad2edba811
#
_entry.id   f4fc23db1de8836b157383ad2edba811
#
_cell.length_a   1.000
_cell.length_b   1.000
_cell.length_c   1.000
_cell.angle_alpha   90.00
_cell.angle_beta   90.00
_cell.angle_gamma   90.00
#
_symmetry.space_group_name_H-M   'P 1'
#
loop_
_entity.id
_entity.type
_entity.pdbx_description
1 polymer ?
#
loop_
_entity_poly.entity_id
_entity_poly.type
_entity_poly.pdbx_seq_one_letter_code
_entity_poly.pdbx_strand_id
1 'polypeptide(L)'
;MLDKSGFVMVHMKELEIQELSKENWKGTLLPVSYLSDYYYDIWIEKTEDGFHIPIKKKQFEATFRHLPEDGEYPDRLYEDWWENARAFGIVEDGTLLAAIEICPEEWSNRLLITELFVGEEIRGQGYGRKLIDLAKTITIQNKYRVLMLETQSSNVNAVDFYLHEGFTLIGFDTCCYTNNDIERREVRLNMGWFPNQESD
;
A
#
# COMPACT_ATOMS: atom_id res chain seq x y z
N MET A 1 11.78 -34.99 -12.50
CA MET A 1 12.20 -36.16 -11.70
C MET A 1 11.04 -36.55 -10.81
N LEU A 2 10.53 -37.77 -10.90
CA LEU A 2 9.45 -38.25 -10.02
C LEU A 2 10.07 -38.65 -8.67
N ASP A 3 9.47 -38.19 -7.57
CA ASP A 3 9.83 -38.71 -6.27
C ASP A 3 9.25 -40.11 -6.07
N LYS A 4 9.63 -40.78 -4.97
CA LYS A 4 9.20 -42.15 -4.66
C LYS A 4 7.69 -42.27 -4.33
N SER A 5 6.94 -41.15 -4.26
CA SER A 5 5.49 -41.08 -4.00
C SER A 5 4.66 -40.82 -5.25
N GLY A 6 5.31 -40.59 -6.40
CA GLY A 6 4.61 -40.35 -7.67
C GLY A 6 4.03 -38.94 -7.84
N PHE A 7 4.35 -38.04 -6.93
CA PHE A 7 3.97 -36.62 -7.07
C PHE A 7 4.96 -35.90 -7.98
N VAL A 8 4.43 -35.22 -9.00
CA VAL A 8 5.20 -34.26 -9.80
C VAL A 8 5.50 -33.05 -8.90
N MET A 9 6.74 -32.89 -8.45
CA MET A 9 7.19 -31.63 -7.89
C MET A 9 7.19 -30.60 -9.01
N VAL A 10 6.12 -29.81 -9.10
CA VAL A 10 6.12 -28.56 -9.86
C VAL A 10 7.07 -27.63 -9.12
N HIS A 11 8.28 -27.45 -9.63
CA HIS A 11 9.15 -26.37 -9.20
C HIS A 11 8.43 -25.08 -9.64
N MET A 12 7.68 -24.44 -8.73
CA MET A 12 7.21 -23.08 -8.96
C MET A 12 8.46 -22.22 -9.09
N LYS A 13 8.69 -21.68 -10.27
CA LYS A 13 9.75 -20.69 -10.51
C LYS A 13 9.53 -19.54 -9.53
N GLU A 14 10.48 -19.29 -8.67
CA GLU A 14 10.41 -18.12 -7.79
C GLU A 14 10.47 -16.86 -8.66
N LEU A 15 9.44 -16.02 -8.55
CA LEU A 15 9.39 -14.76 -9.28
C LEU A 15 10.34 -13.76 -8.60
N GLU A 16 11.16 -13.10 -9.40
CA GLU A 16 12.16 -12.15 -8.93
C GLU A 16 11.66 -10.70 -9.00
N ILE A 17 12.00 -9.91 -7.99
CA ILE A 17 11.76 -8.46 -8.00
C ILE A 17 12.88 -7.80 -8.79
N GLN A 18 12.53 -6.97 -9.75
CA GLN A 18 13.45 -6.17 -10.55
C GLN A 18 13.10 -4.69 -10.46
N GLU A 19 14.07 -3.81 -10.73
CA GLU A 19 13.82 -2.39 -10.86
C GLU A 19 13.09 -2.11 -12.19
N LEU A 20 12.01 -1.32 -12.10
CA LEU A 20 11.20 -0.90 -13.24
C LEU A 20 11.67 0.48 -13.67
N SER A 21 12.42 0.59 -14.77
CA SER A 21 12.94 1.88 -15.21
C SER A 21 11.83 2.85 -15.60
N LYS A 22 11.99 4.13 -15.23
CA LYS A 22 11.02 5.19 -15.59
C LYS A 22 10.81 5.29 -17.10
N GLU A 23 11.86 5.07 -17.91
CA GLU A 23 11.79 5.10 -19.36
C GLU A 23 10.77 4.11 -19.93
N ASN A 24 10.71 2.90 -19.37
CA ASN A 24 9.88 1.81 -19.87
C ASN A 24 8.51 1.69 -19.19
N TRP A 25 8.37 2.21 -17.95
CA TRP A 25 7.21 1.92 -17.11
C TRP A 25 6.41 3.15 -16.69
N LYS A 26 6.84 4.37 -17.06
CA LYS A 26 6.08 5.58 -16.76
C LYS A 26 4.67 5.51 -17.36
N GLY A 27 3.67 5.83 -16.53
CA GLY A 27 2.26 5.83 -16.91
C GLY A 27 1.62 4.45 -17.00
N THR A 28 2.35 3.38 -16.58
CA THR A 28 1.76 2.04 -16.51
C THR A 28 0.64 2.03 -15.50
N LEU A 29 -0.56 1.67 -15.96
CA LEU A 29 -1.75 1.57 -15.14
C LEU A 29 -1.63 0.41 -14.14
N LEU A 30 -1.97 0.67 -12.89
CA LEU A 30 -2.07 -0.33 -11.84
C LEU A 30 -3.55 -0.61 -11.59
N PRO A 31 -4.06 -1.81 -11.91
CA PRO A 31 -5.49 -2.13 -11.73
C PRO A 31 -5.79 -2.44 -10.27
N VAL A 32 -5.61 -1.43 -9.40
CA VAL A 32 -5.87 -1.58 -7.96
C VAL A 32 -7.36 -1.75 -7.74
N SER A 33 -7.73 -2.88 -7.14
CA SER A 33 -9.10 -3.19 -6.77
C SER A 33 -9.14 -3.93 -5.44
N TYR A 34 -10.20 -3.69 -4.66
CA TYR A 34 -10.42 -4.42 -3.41
C TYR A 34 -11.90 -4.54 -3.06
N LEU A 35 -12.18 -5.55 -2.24
CA LEU A 35 -13.46 -5.75 -1.58
C LEU A 35 -13.25 -5.61 -0.08
N SER A 36 -14.18 -4.98 0.63
CA SER A 36 -14.12 -4.86 2.07
C SER A 36 -15.51 -4.97 2.70
N ASP A 37 -15.64 -5.82 3.72
CA ASP A 37 -16.85 -5.92 4.53
C ASP A 37 -16.81 -4.95 5.73
N TYR A 38 -15.66 -4.31 5.96
CA TYR A 38 -15.44 -3.41 7.09
C TYR A 38 -14.78 -2.12 6.64
N TYR A 39 -14.90 -1.07 7.47
CA TYR A 39 -14.20 0.21 7.33
C TYR A 39 -13.79 0.74 8.70
N TYR A 40 -12.80 1.63 8.73
CA TYR A 40 -12.49 2.42 9.90
C TYR A 40 -13.34 3.69 9.90
N ASP A 41 -14.30 3.73 10.81
CA ASP A 41 -15.16 4.90 11.02
C ASP A 41 -14.42 5.94 11.86
N ILE A 42 -14.33 7.14 11.33
CA ILE A 42 -13.59 8.25 11.94
C ILE A 42 -14.57 9.41 12.05
N TRP A 43 -14.65 9.98 13.26
CA TRP A 43 -15.37 11.23 13.44
C TRP A 43 -14.64 12.13 14.41
N ILE A 44 -14.86 13.44 14.28
CA ILE A 44 -14.23 14.48 15.08
C ILE A 44 -15.32 15.16 15.90
N GLU A 45 -15.22 15.04 17.20
CA GLU A 45 -16.10 15.69 18.16
C GLU A 45 -15.33 16.78 18.89
N LYS A 46 -15.83 18.02 18.82
CA LYS A 46 -15.27 19.12 19.59
C LYS A 46 -15.77 19.03 21.04
N THR A 47 -14.83 19.00 21.98
CA THR A 47 -15.09 19.03 23.41
C THR A 47 -14.79 20.42 23.99
N GLU A 48 -15.06 20.61 25.27
CA GLU A 48 -14.77 21.89 25.96
C GLU A 48 -13.26 22.21 25.98
N ASP A 49 -12.42 21.16 26.09
CA ASP A 49 -10.97 21.24 26.26
C ASP A 49 -10.18 20.72 25.05
N GLY A 50 -10.84 20.41 23.92
CA GLY A 50 -10.14 19.91 22.74
C GLY A 50 -10.99 19.15 21.75
N PHE A 51 -10.48 17.99 21.31
CA PHE A 51 -11.12 17.12 20.33
C PHE A 51 -11.09 15.66 20.81
N HIS A 52 -12.21 14.97 20.63
CA HIS A 52 -12.30 13.53 20.75
C HIS A 52 -12.40 12.94 19.34
N ILE A 53 -11.44 12.07 19.00
CA ILE A 53 -11.30 11.52 17.63
C ILE A 53 -11.24 9.99 17.72
N PRO A 54 -12.38 9.32 17.83
CA PRO A 54 -12.40 7.87 17.81
C PRO A 54 -12.26 7.33 16.39
N ILE A 55 -11.42 6.29 16.25
CA ILE A 55 -11.24 5.51 15.02
C ILE A 55 -11.67 4.09 15.35
N LYS A 56 -12.76 3.62 14.76
CA LYS A 56 -13.35 2.31 15.08
C LYS A 56 -13.64 1.50 13.84
N LYS A 57 -13.24 0.22 13.86
CA LYS A 57 -13.62 -0.73 12.82
C LYS A 57 -15.11 -1.02 12.91
N LYS A 58 -15.84 -0.78 11.83
CA LYS A 58 -17.26 -1.05 11.68
C LYS A 58 -17.52 -1.89 10.44
N GLN A 59 -18.65 -2.58 10.41
CA GLN A 59 -19.07 -3.38 9.27
C GLN A 59 -19.90 -2.51 8.32
N PHE A 60 -19.68 -2.68 7.01
CA PHE A 60 -20.55 -2.15 5.98
C PHE A 60 -21.90 -2.90 5.97
N GLU A 61 -22.97 -2.26 5.56
CA GLU A 61 -24.29 -2.90 5.33
C GLU A 61 -24.25 -3.89 4.15
N ALA A 62 -23.40 -3.62 3.16
CA ALA A 62 -23.09 -4.50 2.04
C ALA A 62 -21.59 -4.39 1.74
N THR A 63 -21.00 -5.46 1.18
CA THR A 63 -19.58 -5.46 0.80
C THR A 63 -19.25 -4.27 -0.08
N PHE A 64 -18.35 -3.40 0.40
CA PHE A 64 -17.84 -2.28 -0.36
C PHE A 64 -16.91 -2.79 -1.46
N ARG A 65 -17.04 -2.22 -2.65
CA ARG A 65 -16.18 -2.53 -3.79
C ARG A 65 -15.50 -1.24 -4.26
N HIS A 66 -14.20 -1.28 -4.40
CA HIS A 66 -13.39 -0.28 -5.09
C HIS A 66 -12.88 -0.89 -6.40
N LEU A 67 -13.09 -0.19 -7.50
CA LEU A 67 -12.64 -0.59 -8.84
C LEU A 67 -11.67 0.45 -9.39
N PRO A 68 -10.77 0.08 -10.32
CA PRO A 68 -9.80 1.01 -10.91
C PRO A 68 -10.43 2.23 -11.58
N GLU A 69 -11.67 2.10 -12.05
CA GLU A 69 -12.44 3.16 -12.70
C GLU A 69 -13.22 4.06 -11.74
N ASP A 70 -13.27 3.75 -10.43
CA ASP A 70 -14.04 4.53 -9.45
C ASP A 70 -13.35 5.86 -9.09
N GLY A 71 -12.05 5.97 -9.33
CA GLY A 71 -11.24 7.17 -9.11
C GLY A 71 -11.23 8.11 -10.33
N GLU A 72 -11.20 9.42 -10.09
CA GLU A 72 -10.97 10.41 -11.15
C GLU A 72 -9.55 10.26 -11.75
N TYR A 73 -8.61 9.80 -10.94
CA TYR A 73 -7.19 9.59 -11.30
C TYR A 73 -6.84 8.13 -11.02
N PRO A 74 -6.71 7.28 -12.07
CA PRO A 74 -6.31 5.89 -11.89
C PRO A 74 -4.83 5.79 -11.47
N ASP A 75 -4.54 4.86 -10.57
CA ASP A 75 -3.17 4.61 -10.07
C ASP A 75 -2.22 4.24 -11.21
N ARG A 76 -1.07 4.91 -11.27
CA ARG A 76 -0.05 4.73 -12.30
C ARG A 76 1.35 4.87 -11.74
N LEU A 77 2.28 4.11 -12.30
CA LEU A 77 3.70 4.29 -12.00
C LEU A 77 4.23 5.61 -12.58
N TYR A 78 5.07 6.28 -11.82
CA TYR A 78 5.85 7.46 -12.23
C TYR A 78 4.98 8.65 -12.65
N GLU A 79 3.95 8.94 -11.85
CA GLU A 79 3.18 10.16 -12.02
C GLU A 79 4.08 11.40 -11.96
N ASP A 80 3.73 12.45 -12.71
CA ASP A 80 4.61 13.62 -12.92
C ASP A 80 4.93 14.40 -11.63
N TRP A 81 4.10 14.30 -10.62
CA TRP A 81 4.34 14.93 -9.31
C TRP A 81 5.30 14.16 -8.39
N TRP A 82 5.71 12.93 -8.77
CA TRP A 82 6.72 12.15 -8.07
C TRP A 82 8.08 12.25 -8.77
N GLU A 83 8.83 13.36 -8.54
CA GLU A 83 10.03 13.67 -9.34
C GLU A 83 11.15 12.62 -9.21
N ASN A 84 11.37 12.11 -7.99
CA ASN A 84 12.47 11.19 -7.69
C ASN A 84 11.98 9.77 -7.37
N ALA A 85 10.81 9.40 -7.90
CA ALA A 85 10.26 8.06 -7.69
C ALA A 85 11.14 6.98 -8.31
N ARG A 86 11.17 5.83 -7.63
CA ARG A 86 11.74 4.57 -8.12
C ARG A 86 10.70 3.48 -7.96
N ALA A 87 10.55 2.65 -8.96
CA ALA A 87 9.63 1.51 -8.92
C ALA A 87 10.39 0.19 -9.01
N PHE A 88 9.85 -0.82 -8.32
CA PHE A 88 10.32 -2.19 -8.35
C PHE A 88 9.12 -3.10 -8.54
N GLY A 89 9.29 -4.21 -9.22
CA GLY A 89 8.17 -5.09 -9.47
C GLY A 89 8.55 -6.46 -9.98
N ILE A 90 7.54 -7.26 -10.17
CA ILE A 90 7.61 -8.62 -10.71
C ILE A 90 6.96 -8.59 -12.07
N VAL A 91 7.74 -8.97 -13.09
CA VAL A 91 7.28 -9.03 -14.48
C VAL A 91 7.47 -10.44 -15.00
N GLU A 92 6.42 -11.02 -15.56
CA GLU A 92 6.47 -12.33 -16.23
C GLU A 92 5.85 -12.20 -17.62
N ASP A 93 6.57 -12.64 -18.63
CA ASP A 93 6.19 -12.57 -20.05
C ASP A 93 5.69 -11.18 -20.50
N GLY A 94 6.34 -10.13 -19.98
CA GLY A 94 5.99 -8.72 -20.26
C GLY A 94 4.79 -8.18 -19.48
N THR A 95 4.17 -9.00 -18.63
CA THR A 95 3.05 -8.61 -17.78
C THR A 95 3.54 -8.21 -16.38
N LEU A 96 3.10 -7.05 -15.87
CA LEU A 96 3.37 -6.62 -14.51
C LEU A 96 2.46 -7.35 -13.54
N LEU A 97 3.02 -8.22 -12.69
CA LEU A 97 2.28 -9.00 -11.70
C LEU A 97 2.24 -8.31 -10.33
N ALA A 98 3.26 -7.54 -9.98
CA ALA A 98 3.29 -6.74 -8.75
C ALA A 98 4.23 -5.57 -8.90
N ALA A 99 3.97 -4.48 -8.19
CA ALA A 99 4.84 -3.30 -8.15
C ALA A 99 4.79 -2.61 -6.80
N ILE A 100 5.91 -1.98 -6.45
CA ILE A 100 6.00 -0.96 -5.42
C ILE A 100 6.71 0.25 -6.02
N GLU A 101 6.16 1.43 -5.81
CA GLU A 101 6.82 2.69 -6.12
C GLU A 101 7.13 3.43 -4.83
N ILE A 102 8.33 3.96 -4.74
CA ILE A 102 8.82 4.72 -3.60
C ILE A 102 9.35 6.08 -4.06
N CYS A 103 9.07 7.12 -3.29
CA CYS A 103 9.54 8.47 -3.57
C CYS A 103 10.16 9.11 -2.32
N PRO A 104 11.42 9.61 -2.38
CA PRO A 104 12.01 10.37 -1.30
C PRO A 104 11.28 11.70 -1.07
N GLU A 105 10.99 12.00 0.18
CA GLU A 105 10.53 13.31 0.63
C GLU A 105 11.65 13.98 1.41
N GLU A 106 12.56 14.65 0.71
CA GLU A 106 13.84 15.12 1.22
C GLU A 106 13.70 16.14 2.36
N TRP A 107 12.76 17.10 2.23
CA TRP A 107 12.57 18.16 3.23
C TRP A 107 12.21 17.60 4.62
N SER A 108 11.61 16.43 4.71
CA SER A 108 11.19 15.78 5.94
C SER A 108 11.99 14.52 6.26
N ASN A 109 12.95 14.14 5.42
CA ASN A 109 13.75 12.91 5.51
C ASN A 109 12.89 11.65 5.65
N ARG A 110 11.83 11.52 4.82
CA ARG A 110 10.93 10.37 4.75
C ARG A 110 11.08 9.66 3.43
N LEU A 111 10.80 8.36 3.41
CA LEU A 111 10.55 7.62 2.18
C LEU A 111 9.05 7.33 2.10
N LEU A 112 8.42 7.72 1.00
CA LEU A 112 7.01 7.49 0.78
C LEU A 112 6.82 6.30 -0.16
N ILE A 113 5.98 5.33 0.18
CA ILE A 113 5.43 4.36 -0.77
C ILE A 113 4.26 5.08 -1.44
N THR A 114 4.40 5.36 -2.72
CA THR A 114 3.38 6.04 -3.52
C THR A 114 2.41 5.05 -4.11
N GLU A 115 2.89 3.84 -4.46
CA GLU A 115 2.11 2.77 -5.04
C GLU A 115 2.51 1.42 -4.46
N LEU A 116 1.53 0.55 -4.20
CA LEU A 116 1.73 -0.87 -3.91
C LEU A 116 0.62 -1.70 -4.57
N PHE A 117 0.99 -2.45 -5.57
CA PHE A 117 0.10 -3.31 -6.34
C PHE A 117 0.56 -4.77 -6.27
N VAL A 118 -0.36 -5.69 -6.07
CA VAL A 118 -0.15 -7.14 -6.22
C VAL A 118 -1.34 -7.73 -6.97
N GLY A 119 -1.08 -8.27 -8.15
CA GLY A 119 -2.07 -8.89 -9.01
C GLY A 119 -2.73 -10.11 -8.34
N GLU A 120 -3.96 -10.39 -8.73
CA GLU A 120 -4.76 -11.48 -8.15
C GLU A 120 -4.07 -12.84 -8.31
N GLU A 121 -3.34 -13.04 -9.40
CA GLU A 121 -2.66 -14.28 -9.75
C GLU A 121 -1.60 -14.71 -8.74
N ILE A 122 -0.96 -13.72 -8.08
CA ILE A 122 0.11 -13.95 -7.10
C ILE A 122 -0.23 -13.43 -5.70
N ARG A 123 -1.45 -12.91 -5.51
CA ARG A 123 -1.92 -12.44 -4.20
C ARG A 123 -1.94 -13.57 -3.17
N GLY A 124 -1.59 -13.26 -1.92
CA GLY A 124 -1.51 -14.26 -0.84
C GLY A 124 -0.25 -15.13 -0.85
N GLN A 125 0.65 -14.99 -1.84
CA GLN A 125 1.88 -15.77 -1.95
C GLN A 125 3.11 -15.07 -1.32
N GLY A 126 2.90 -13.99 -0.56
CA GLY A 126 3.96 -13.27 0.17
C GLY A 126 4.71 -12.21 -0.63
N TYR A 127 4.36 -11.96 -1.89
CA TYR A 127 5.06 -10.98 -2.72
C TYR A 127 4.87 -9.54 -2.24
N GLY A 128 3.70 -9.19 -1.71
CA GLY A 128 3.48 -7.88 -1.07
C GLY A 128 4.45 -7.63 0.08
N ARG A 129 4.69 -8.64 0.94
CA ARG A 129 5.69 -8.59 2.00
C ARG A 129 7.10 -8.39 1.44
N LYS A 130 7.51 -9.16 0.42
CA LYS A 130 8.83 -9.01 -0.20
C LYS A 130 9.06 -7.58 -0.73
N LEU A 131 8.04 -6.96 -1.30
CA LEU A 131 8.09 -5.56 -1.78
C LEU A 131 8.21 -4.57 -0.61
N ILE A 132 7.46 -4.76 0.46
CA ILE A 132 7.57 -3.94 1.68
C ILE A 132 8.96 -4.10 2.32
N ASP A 133 9.50 -5.31 2.40
CA ASP A 133 10.84 -5.58 2.96
C ASP A 133 11.93 -4.90 2.13
N LEU A 134 11.78 -4.84 0.81
CA LEU A 134 12.66 -4.06 -0.06
C LEU A 134 12.59 -2.57 0.28
N ALA A 135 11.40 -1.98 0.43
CA ALA A 135 11.23 -0.58 0.79
C ALA A 135 11.81 -0.26 2.18
N LYS A 136 11.61 -1.15 3.17
CA LYS A 136 12.24 -1.04 4.50
C LYS A 136 13.75 -1.08 4.41
N THR A 137 14.31 -1.98 3.61
CA THR A 137 15.76 -2.08 3.38
C THR A 137 16.33 -0.77 2.80
N ILE A 138 15.66 -0.22 1.78
CA ILE A 138 16.04 1.07 1.17
C ILE A 138 15.93 2.21 2.21
N THR A 139 14.90 2.21 3.05
CA THR A 139 14.72 3.18 4.13
C THR A 139 15.90 3.18 5.09
N ILE A 140 16.34 2.00 5.54
CA ILE A 140 17.49 1.86 6.44
C ILE A 140 18.79 2.29 5.76
N GLN A 141 19.07 1.79 4.55
CA GLN A 141 20.29 2.05 3.81
C GLN A 141 20.51 3.54 3.53
N ASN A 142 19.44 4.27 3.23
CA ASN A 142 19.48 5.70 2.94
C ASN A 142 19.21 6.58 4.18
N LYS A 143 19.06 5.97 5.36
CA LYS A 143 18.88 6.66 6.65
C LYS A 143 17.63 7.57 6.67
N TYR A 144 16.57 7.19 5.98
CA TYR A 144 15.28 7.85 6.15
C TYR A 144 14.74 7.55 7.55
N ARG A 145 14.13 8.56 8.20
CA ARG A 145 13.64 8.41 9.58
C ARG A 145 12.34 7.60 9.67
N VAL A 146 11.59 7.48 8.57
CA VAL A 146 10.33 6.74 8.49
C VAL A 146 10.05 6.32 7.06
N LEU A 147 9.53 5.12 6.88
CA LEU A 147 8.85 4.68 5.67
C LEU A 147 7.36 4.95 5.85
N MET A 148 6.75 5.72 4.98
CA MET A 148 5.38 6.16 5.09
C MET A 148 4.56 5.71 3.88
N LEU A 149 3.28 5.49 4.08
CA LEU A 149 2.30 5.25 3.02
C LEU A 149 0.95 5.84 3.41
N GLU A 150 0.06 5.91 2.44
CA GLU A 150 -1.34 6.23 2.67
C GLU A 150 -2.27 5.11 2.17
N THR A 151 -3.45 5.01 2.78
CA THR A 151 -4.50 4.10 2.34
C THR A 151 -5.87 4.63 2.78
N GLN A 152 -6.92 4.18 2.13
CA GLN A 152 -8.29 4.58 2.46
C GLN A 152 -8.82 3.82 3.68
N SER A 153 -9.65 4.48 4.50
CA SER A 153 -10.29 3.88 5.67
C SER A 153 -11.26 2.75 5.33
N SER A 154 -11.74 2.68 4.09
CA SER A 154 -12.52 1.57 3.53
C SER A 154 -11.68 0.34 3.18
N ASN A 155 -10.36 0.49 2.94
CA ASN A 155 -9.47 -0.62 2.58
C ASN A 155 -8.88 -1.31 3.82
N VAL A 156 -9.76 -1.94 4.61
CA VAL A 156 -9.36 -2.59 5.86
C VAL A 156 -8.32 -3.69 5.63
N ASN A 157 -8.40 -4.41 4.51
CA ASN A 157 -7.44 -5.46 4.17
C ASN A 157 -6.01 -4.90 4.02
N ALA A 158 -5.87 -3.72 3.41
CA ALA A 158 -4.59 -3.04 3.29
C ALA A 158 -4.12 -2.52 4.67
N VAL A 159 -5.00 -1.91 5.45
CA VAL A 159 -4.66 -1.45 6.81
C VAL A 159 -4.18 -2.61 7.68
N ASP A 160 -4.94 -3.73 7.71
CA ASP A 160 -4.58 -4.92 8.49
C ASP A 160 -3.24 -5.52 8.01
N PHE A 161 -2.98 -5.53 6.68
CA PHE A 161 -1.70 -5.95 6.11
C PHE A 161 -0.56 -5.05 6.59
N TYR A 162 -0.69 -3.72 6.50
CA TYR A 162 0.37 -2.80 6.93
C TYR A 162 0.63 -2.87 8.44
N LEU A 163 -0.42 -2.99 9.27
CA LEU A 163 -0.26 -3.22 10.71
C LEU A 163 0.52 -4.51 11.00
N HIS A 164 0.23 -5.60 10.25
CA HIS A 164 0.97 -6.85 10.35
C HIS A 164 2.44 -6.72 9.92
N GLU A 165 2.71 -5.87 8.94
CA GLU A 165 4.08 -5.54 8.52
C GLU A 165 4.78 -4.52 9.44
N GLY A 166 4.19 -4.18 10.60
CA GLY A 166 4.80 -3.34 11.63
C GLY A 166 4.66 -1.83 11.39
N PHE A 167 3.79 -1.41 10.47
CA PHE A 167 3.39 -0.01 10.37
C PHE A 167 2.44 0.36 11.50
N THR A 168 2.39 1.63 11.84
CA THR A 168 1.44 2.20 12.81
C THR A 168 0.71 3.37 12.18
N LEU A 169 -0.50 3.66 12.65
CA LEU A 169 -1.23 4.86 12.26
C LEU A 169 -0.52 6.10 12.80
N ILE A 170 -0.18 7.04 11.92
CA ILE A 170 0.52 8.29 12.28
C ILE A 170 -0.31 9.55 12.02
N GLY A 171 -1.44 9.42 11.32
CA GLY A 171 -2.34 10.53 11.04
C GLY A 171 -3.45 10.13 10.08
N PHE A 172 -4.31 11.09 9.78
CA PHE A 172 -5.39 10.95 8.81
C PHE A 172 -5.74 12.31 8.21
N ASP A 173 -6.43 12.30 7.05
CA ASP A 173 -6.95 13.48 6.38
C ASP A 173 -8.40 13.19 5.96
N THR A 174 -9.33 14.05 6.35
CA THR A 174 -10.78 13.87 6.15
C THR A 174 -11.32 14.58 4.91
N CYS A 175 -10.45 15.20 4.12
CA CYS A 175 -10.82 15.91 2.89
C CYS A 175 -9.74 15.80 1.80
N CYS A 176 -9.04 14.67 1.77
CA CYS A 176 -7.96 14.44 0.80
C CYS A 176 -8.49 14.17 -0.61
N TYR A 177 -9.53 13.38 -0.72
CA TYR A 177 -10.09 12.96 -2.02
C TYR A 177 -11.30 13.84 -2.38
N THR A 178 -12.15 14.12 -1.41
CA THR A 178 -13.34 14.97 -1.57
C THR A 178 -13.63 15.72 -0.27
N ASN A 179 -14.61 16.63 -0.31
CA ASN A 179 -15.09 17.29 0.90
C ASN A 179 -15.99 16.38 1.79
N ASN A 180 -16.26 15.16 1.35
CA ASN A 180 -17.19 14.21 1.98
C ASN A 180 -16.53 12.85 2.27
N ASP A 181 -15.21 12.82 2.51
CA ASP A 181 -14.46 11.57 2.72
C ASP A 181 -14.95 10.79 3.95
N ILE A 182 -15.41 11.49 4.99
CA ILE A 182 -16.01 10.84 6.17
C ILE A 182 -17.31 10.11 5.81
N GLU A 183 -18.22 10.77 5.10
CA GLU A 183 -19.50 10.21 4.69
C GLU A 183 -19.33 9.05 3.69
N ARG A 184 -18.33 9.16 2.82
CA ARG A 184 -17.96 8.14 1.84
C ARG A 184 -17.23 6.95 2.46
N ARG A 185 -16.73 7.07 3.71
CA ARG A 185 -15.89 6.08 4.38
C ARG A 185 -14.52 5.88 3.68
N GLU A 186 -14.04 6.92 3.04
CA GLU A 186 -12.78 6.93 2.28
C GLU A 186 -11.77 7.93 2.84
N VAL A 187 -11.77 8.12 4.15
CA VAL A 187 -10.78 8.98 4.83
C VAL A 187 -9.37 8.44 4.57
N ARG A 188 -8.43 9.32 4.19
CA ARG A 188 -7.04 8.95 4.03
C ARG A 188 -6.40 8.67 5.38
N LEU A 189 -5.86 7.47 5.55
CA LEU A 189 -5.05 7.06 6.69
C LEU A 189 -3.58 7.11 6.33
N ASN A 190 -2.76 7.78 7.12
CA ASN A 190 -1.32 7.80 6.97
C ASN A 190 -0.70 6.75 7.91
N MET A 191 0.09 5.83 7.36
CA MET A 191 0.75 4.77 8.10
C MET A 191 2.26 4.98 8.04
N GLY A 192 2.98 4.70 9.14
CA GLY A 192 4.42 4.87 9.21
C GLY A 192 5.11 3.67 9.84
N TRP A 193 6.24 3.27 9.26
CA TRP A 193 7.16 2.31 9.83
C TRP A 193 8.48 3.00 10.18
N PHE A 194 8.99 2.78 11.41
CA PHE A 194 10.16 3.46 11.96
C PHE A 194 11.32 2.48 12.12
N PRO A 195 12.47 2.69 11.44
CA PRO A 195 13.58 1.74 11.42
C PRO A 195 14.20 1.42 12.79
N ASN A 196 14.07 2.33 13.75
CA ASN A 196 14.73 2.27 15.04
C ASN A 196 13.79 2.05 16.24
N GLN A 197 12.55 1.69 16.01
CA GLN A 197 11.66 1.29 17.11
C GLN A 197 11.95 -0.17 17.44
N GLU A 198 12.68 -0.40 18.56
CA GLU A 198 12.64 -1.69 19.22
C GLU A 198 11.17 -1.97 19.59
N SER A 199 10.67 -3.13 19.18
CA SER A 199 9.33 -3.58 19.55
C SER A 199 9.31 -3.75 21.07
N ASP A 200 8.56 -2.88 21.79
CA ASP A 200 8.25 -3.06 23.18
C ASP A 200 7.38 -4.33 23.42
#